data_5c9f71c16766dfd0f05de0a814f1f174
#
_entry.id   5c9f71c16766dfd0f05de0a814f1f174
#
_cell.length_a   1.000
_cell.length_b   1.000
_cell.length_c   1.000
_cell.angle_alpha   90.00
_cell.angle_beta   90.00
_cell.angle_gamma   90.00
#
_symmetry.space_group_name_H-M   'P 1'
#
loop_
_entity.id
_entity.type
_entity.pdbx_description
1 polymer ?
#
loop_
_entity_poly.entity_id
_entity_poly.type
_entity_poly.pdbx_seq_one_letter_code
_entity_poly.pdbx_strand_id
1 'polypeptide(L)'
;DSPNRHNQFHDLPTLFDFIDEMREFGGKPVGIKMVMGGPDGADDIAKFMSDTGRGPDYITVDGGEGGSGATYQEMADSMGMPIKSAIIYCDDALRKNNVRDRVKLFASGKLFSPDKIAIALASGADLVNIARGMMISVGCIGAQKCHTNTCPVGVATTDPHHQKALVIDEKKWRVLNYVITLRNGLHTLAAAAGLDSYTKFNRNHVVYRDQYGKVISLDDLFPYPTT
;
A
#
# COMPACT_ATOMS: atom_id res chain seq x y z
N ASP A 1 18.97 -2.77 12.24
CA ASP A 1 18.71 -3.99 11.46
C ASP A 1 17.27 -4.44 11.64
N SER A 2 16.65 -4.85 10.55
CA SER A 2 15.27 -5.35 10.58
C SER A 2 15.29 -6.84 10.99
N PRO A 3 14.45 -7.28 11.95
CA PRO A 3 14.41 -8.69 12.33
C PRO A 3 13.79 -9.55 11.22
N ASN A 4 14.19 -10.81 11.13
CA ASN A 4 13.68 -11.75 10.14
C ASN A 4 12.20 -12.13 10.38
N ARG A 5 11.72 -11.99 11.61
CA ARG A 5 10.35 -12.33 12.02
C ARG A 5 9.95 -11.54 13.27
N HIS A 6 8.65 -11.45 13.49
CA HIS A 6 8.10 -10.90 14.72
C HIS A 6 8.31 -11.86 15.90
N ASN A 7 8.54 -11.32 17.10
CA ASN A 7 8.82 -12.14 18.29
C ASN A 7 7.54 -12.68 18.97
N GLN A 8 6.40 -12.05 18.75
CA GLN A 8 5.14 -12.37 19.42
C GLN A 8 4.31 -13.44 18.71
N PHE A 9 4.56 -13.68 17.43
CA PHE A 9 3.85 -14.67 16.66
C PHE A 9 4.76 -15.35 15.63
N HIS A 10 4.42 -16.58 15.25
CA HIS A 10 5.22 -17.42 14.34
C HIS A 10 4.37 -18.25 13.36
N ASP A 11 3.06 -18.23 13.51
CA ASP A 11 2.06 -18.86 12.64
C ASP A 11 0.76 -18.04 12.61
N LEU A 12 -0.20 -18.43 11.80
CA LEU A 12 -1.48 -17.73 11.68
C LEU A 12 -2.30 -17.73 12.99
N PRO A 13 -2.45 -18.86 13.72
CA PRO A 13 -3.15 -18.84 15.00
C PRO A 13 -2.58 -17.80 15.97
N THR A 14 -1.29 -17.81 16.20
CA THR A 14 -0.63 -16.88 17.13
C THR A 14 -0.62 -15.44 16.64
N LEU A 15 -0.58 -15.19 15.32
CA LEU A 15 -0.79 -13.88 14.74
C LEU A 15 -2.20 -13.34 15.06
N PHE A 16 -3.23 -14.18 14.92
CA PHE A 16 -4.61 -13.76 15.16
C PHE A 16 -4.89 -13.57 16.66
N ASP A 17 -4.27 -14.38 17.52
CA ASP A 17 -4.29 -14.16 18.98
C ASP A 17 -3.68 -12.81 19.34
N PHE A 18 -2.54 -12.47 18.75
CA PHE A 18 -1.89 -11.18 18.96
C PHE A 18 -2.72 -9.99 18.43
N ILE A 19 -3.40 -10.14 17.28
CA ILE A 19 -4.32 -9.12 16.76
C ILE A 19 -5.47 -8.87 17.74
N ASP A 20 -6.07 -9.93 18.27
CA ASP A 20 -7.19 -9.82 19.21
C ASP A 20 -6.75 -9.21 20.54
N GLU A 21 -5.57 -9.60 21.06
CA GLU A 21 -4.97 -8.99 22.24
C GLU A 21 -4.74 -7.47 22.06
N MET A 22 -4.18 -7.08 20.92
CA MET A 22 -3.95 -5.66 20.61
C MET A 22 -5.26 -4.88 20.46
N ARG A 23 -6.29 -5.50 19.92
CA ARG A 23 -7.62 -4.89 19.78
C ARG A 23 -8.28 -4.69 21.15
N GLU A 24 -8.20 -5.69 22.02
CA GLU A 24 -8.72 -5.62 23.39
C GLU A 24 -7.98 -4.53 24.20
N PHE A 25 -6.65 -4.55 24.15
CA PHE A 25 -5.83 -3.58 24.86
C PHE A 25 -6.03 -2.13 24.37
N GLY A 26 -6.09 -1.92 23.07
CA GLY A 26 -6.15 -0.59 22.46
C GLY A 26 -7.56 -0.04 22.27
N GLY A 27 -8.58 -0.89 22.22
CA GLY A 27 -9.97 -0.51 21.89
C GLY A 27 -10.11 0.15 20.51
N LYS A 28 -9.21 -0.17 19.58
CA LYS A 28 -9.13 0.44 18.24
C LYS A 28 -8.98 -0.64 17.16
N PRO A 29 -9.31 -0.32 15.89
CA PRO A 29 -9.04 -1.23 14.78
C PRO A 29 -7.56 -1.62 14.72
N VAL A 30 -7.29 -2.90 14.50
CA VAL A 30 -5.95 -3.47 14.37
C VAL A 30 -5.77 -4.07 12.98
N GLY A 31 -4.70 -3.68 12.32
CA GLY A 31 -4.36 -4.19 10.99
C GLY A 31 -2.96 -4.77 10.93
N ILE A 32 -2.70 -5.44 9.83
CA ILE A 32 -1.38 -5.95 9.49
C ILE A 32 -0.82 -5.25 8.25
N LYS A 33 0.50 -5.17 8.17
CA LYS A 33 1.21 -4.76 6.97
C LYS A 33 2.10 -5.90 6.51
N MET A 34 1.99 -6.26 5.24
CA MET A 34 2.76 -7.36 4.68
C MET A 34 3.24 -7.05 3.26
N VAL A 35 4.37 -7.67 2.89
CA VAL A 35 4.81 -7.80 1.50
C VAL A 35 4.47 -9.21 1.05
N MET A 36 3.86 -9.32 -0.13
CA MET A 36 3.56 -10.62 -0.71
C MET A 36 4.78 -11.15 -1.49
N GLY A 37 5.28 -12.31 -1.10
CA GLY A 37 6.32 -13.03 -1.84
C GLY A 37 5.76 -13.83 -3.02
N GLY A 38 4.47 -14.18 -2.96
CA GLY A 38 3.73 -14.92 -3.97
C GLY A 38 2.22 -14.82 -3.71
N PRO A 39 1.39 -15.41 -4.58
CA PRO A 39 -0.08 -15.30 -4.48
C PRO A 39 -0.67 -16.02 -3.26
N ASP A 40 -0.02 -17.08 -2.76
CA ASP A 40 -0.62 -18.03 -1.79
C ASP A 40 -0.77 -17.45 -0.37
N GLY A 41 0.13 -16.55 0.04
CA GLY A 41 0.11 -16.01 1.40
C GLY A 41 -1.16 -15.25 1.79
N ALA A 42 -1.82 -14.64 0.83
CA ALA A 42 -3.11 -13.96 1.05
C ALA A 42 -4.27 -14.96 1.17
N ASP A 43 -4.22 -16.07 0.43
CA ASP A 43 -5.24 -17.13 0.50
C ASP A 43 -5.24 -17.79 1.88
N ASP A 44 -4.07 -18.06 2.46
CA ASP A 44 -3.97 -18.66 3.81
C ASP A 44 -4.59 -17.76 4.88
N ILE A 45 -4.31 -16.45 4.83
CA ILE A 45 -4.89 -15.47 5.75
C ILE A 45 -6.41 -15.40 5.55
N ALA A 46 -6.88 -15.26 4.31
CA ALA A 46 -8.28 -15.12 3.98
C ALA A 46 -9.09 -16.37 4.39
N LYS A 47 -8.53 -17.56 4.14
CA LYS A 47 -9.12 -18.83 4.57
C LYS A 47 -9.20 -18.92 6.09
N PHE A 48 -8.15 -18.59 6.82
CA PHE A 48 -8.15 -18.60 8.27
C PHE A 48 -9.17 -17.60 8.85
N MET A 49 -9.33 -16.43 8.21
CA MET A 49 -10.38 -15.46 8.56
C MET A 49 -11.77 -16.03 8.36
N SER A 50 -12.00 -16.75 7.27
CA SER A 50 -13.28 -17.40 6.96
C SER A 50 -13.60 -18.51 7.95
N ASP A 51 -12.63 -19.38 8.22
CA ASP A 51 -12.80 -20.56 9.08
C ASP A 51 -13.03 -20.18 10.55
N THR A 52 -12.38 -19.11 11.03
CA THR A 52 -12.39 -18.73 12.45
C THR A 52 -13.33 -17.57 12.79
N GLY A 53 -13.79 -16.83 11.79
CA GLY A 53 -14.53 -15.58 12.02
C GLY A 53 -13.68 -14.44 12.59
N ARG A 54 -12.37 -14.63 12.79
CA ARG A 54 -11.40 -13.65 13.33
C ARG A 54 -10.65 -12.93 12.21
N GLY A 55 -9.77 -11.99 12.52
CA GLY A 55 -8.87 -11.39 11.56
C GLY A 55 -8.58 -9.91 11.81
N PRO A 56 -7.69 -9.33 11.01
CA PRO A 56 -7.39 -7.91 11.04
C PRO A 56 -8.58 -7.07 10.52
N ASP A 57 -8.69 -5.84 11.00
CA ASP A 57 -9.68 -4.87 10.49
C ASP A 57 -9.23 -4.25 9.16
N TYR A 58 -7.93 -4.22 8.91
CA TYR A 58 -7.35 -3.80 7.63
C TYR A 58 -6.05 -4.52 7.33
N ILE A 59 -5.77 -4.68 6.04
CA ILE A 59 -4.50 -5.22 5.52
C ILE A 59 -3.84 -4.18 4.65
N THR A 60 -2.61 -3.80 4.98
CA THR A 60 -1.76 -2.99 4.11
C THR A 60 -0.87 -3.93 3.29
N VAL A 61 -1.11 -4.01 2.00
CA VAL A 61 -0.24 -4.69 1.05
C VAL A 61 0.83 -3.71 0.61
N ASP A 62 2.09 -4.02 0.89
CA ASP A 62 3.24 -3.26 0.40
C ASP A 62 3.82 -3.98 -0.83
N GLY A 63 4.05 -3.24 -1.90
CA GLY A 63 4.67 -3.80 -3.10
C GLY A 63 6.19 -3.93 -2.96
N GLY A 64 6.77 -4.77 -3.81
CA GLY A 64 8.23 -4.89 -3.93
C GLY A 64 8.93 -3.59 -4.32
N GLU A 65 8.20 -2.61 -4.86
CA GLU A 65 8.70 -1.26 -5.15
C GLU A 65 9.00 -0.43 -3.89
N GLY A 66 8.55 -0.89 -2.73
CA GLY A 66 8.83 -0.25 -1.45
C GLY A 66 10.28 -0.44 -1.04
N GLY A 67 10.59 0.13 0.08
CA GLY A 67 11.88 0.04 0.73
C GLY A 67 11.94 1.08 1.83
N SER A 68 12.55 0.72 2.93
CA SER A 68 12.77 1.63 4.05
C SER A 68 14.25 1.80 4.30
N GLY A 69 14.60 2.70 5.23
CA GLY A 69 15.98 2.83 5.68
C GLY A 69 16.55 1.56 6.33
N ALA A 70 15.68 0.63 6.76
CA ALA A 70 16.09 -0.66 7.36
C ALA A 70 16.17 -1.80 6.33
N THR A 71 15.75 -1.59 5.09
CA THR A 71 15.80 -2.60 4.02
C THR A 71 17.17 -2.56 3.33
N TYR A 72 17.73 -3.74 3.07
CA TYR A 72 18.93 -3.85 2.23
C TYR A 72 18.67 -3.25 0.85
N GLN A 73 19.65 -2.55 0.29
CA GLN A 73 19.49 -1.88 -1.01
C GLN A 73 19.19 -2.88 -2.13
N GLU A 74 19.76 -4.07 -2.05
CA GLU A 74 19.55 -5.15 -3.00
C GLU A 74 18.12 -5.70 -2.99
N MET A 75 17.40 -5.52 -1.89
CA MET A 75 15.99 -5.92 -1.78
C MET A 75 15.02 -4.82 -2.24
N ALA A 76 15.45 -3.57 -2.15
CA ALA A 76 14.60 -2.45 -2.53
C ALA A 76 14.31 -2.49 -4.03
N ASP A 77 13.04 -2.35 -4.40
CA ASP A 77 12.55 -2.42 -5.78
C ASP A 77 12.68 -3.79 -6.49
N SER A 78 13.18 -4.83 -5.79
CA SER A 78 13.55 -6.10 -6.44
C SER A 78 12.88 -7.33 -5.84
N MET A 79 12.58 -7.30 -4.55
CA MET A 79 12.04 -8.46 -3.84
C MET A 79 10.58 -8.24 -3.44
N GLY A 80 9.77 -9.28 -3.63
CA GLY A 80 8.34 -9.23 -3.42
C GLY A 80 7.56 -8.91 -4.70
N MET A 81 6.26 -9.16 -4.66
CA MET A 81 5.38 -8.89 -5.79
C MET A 81 5.21 -7.38 -6.02
N PRO A 82 5.17 -6.93 -7.29
CA PRO A 82 4.77 -5.56 -7.61
C PRO A 82 3.37 -5.24 -7.04
N ILE A 83 3.18 -4.02 -6.53
CA ILE A 83 1.92 -3.64 -5.86
C ILE A 83 0.69 -3.86 -6.73
N LYS A 84 0.77 -3.62 -8.03
CA LYS A 84 -0.35 -3.82 -8.96
C LYS A 84 -0.85 -5.27 -8.99
N SER A 85 0.06 -6.23 -8.93
CA SER A 85 -0.29 -7.66 -8.87
C SER A 85 -0.68 -8.06 -7.45
N ALA A 86 0.11 -7.66 -6.46
CA ALA A 86 -0.10 -8.04 -5.06
C ALA A 86 -1.49 -7.64 -4.55
N ILE A 87 -1.97 -6.43 -4.91
CA ILE A 87 -3.29 -5.96 -4.49
C ILE A 87 -4.43 -6.77 -5.12
N ILE A 88 -4.29 -7.18 -6.39
CA ILE A 88 -5.27 -8.02 -7.08
C ILE A 88 -5.36 -9.38 -6.41
N TYR A 89 -4.23 -10.05 -6.20
CA TYR A 89 -4.20 -11.37 -5.56
C TYR A 89 -4.78 -11.32 -4.14
N CYS A 90 -4.49 -10.26 -3.38
CA CYS A 90 -5.03 -10.10 -2.04
C CYS A 90 -6.56 -9.84 -2.06
N ASP A 91 -7.05 -8.97 -2.96
CA ASP A 91 -8.49 -8.73 -3.15
C ASP A 91 -9.22 -10.01 -3.56
N ASP A 92 -8.65 -10.78 -4.50
CA ASP A 92 -9.21 -12.04 -4.98
C ASP A 92 -9.25 -13.12 -3.90
N ALA A 93 -8.19 -13.25 -3.11
CA ALA A 93 -8.15 -14.18 -1.98
C ALA A 93 -9.24 -13.90 -0.95
N LEU A 94 -9.41 -12.62 -0.60
CA LEU A 94 -10.45 -12.18 0.33
C LEU A 94 -11.87 -12.42 -0.22
N ARG A 95 -12.08 -12.21 -1.54
CA ARG A 95 -13.37 -12.47 -2.21
C ARG A 95 -13.69 -13.96 -2.25
N LYS A 96 -12.77 -14.80 -2.71
CA LYS A 96 -12.93 -16.26 -2.77
C LYS A 96 -13.34 -16.87 -1.44
N ASN A 97 -12.84 -16.30 -0.33
CA ASN A 97 -13.12 -16.78 1.01
C ASN A 97 -14.28 -16.02 1.71
N ASN A 98 -15.02 -15.17 0.98
CA ASN A 98 -16.18 -14.40 1.48
C ASN A 98 -15.86 -13.51 2.70
N VAL A 99 -14.64 -12.98 2.78
CA VAL A 99 -14.20 -12.10 3.88
C VAL A 99 -13.83 -10.68 3.42
N ARG A 100 -13.96 -10.39 2.12
CA ARG A 100 -13.56 -9.09 1.55
C ARG A 100 -14.23 -7.88 2.21
N ASP A 101 -15.51 -7.99 2.55
CA ASP A 101 -16.27 -6.87 3.13
C ASP A 101 -15.93 -6.62 4.61
N ARG A 102 -15.27 -7.58 5.26
CA ARG A 102 -14.90 -7.50 6.66
C ARG A 102 -13.59 -6.74 6.90
N VAL A 103 -12.79 -6.54 5.85
CA VAL A 103 -11.44 -5.98 5.95
C VAL A 103 -11.23 -4.84 4.96
N LYS A 104 -10.55 -3.78 5.39
CA LYS A 104 -10.11 -2.70 4.50
C LYS A 104 -8.75 -3.01 3.91
N LEU A 105 -8.62 -2.87 2.60
CA LEU A 105 -7.40 -3.19 1.86
C LEU A 105 -6.67 -1.90 1.48
N PHE A 106 -5.44 -1.75 1.96
CA PHE A 106 -4.60 -0.58 1.71
C PHE A 106 -3.47 -0.97 0.77
N ALA A 107 -3.27 -0.19 -0.29
CA ALA A 107 -2.14 -0.37 -1.20
C ALA A 107 -1.00 0.58 -0.85
N SER A 108 0.23 0.06 -0.85
CA SER A 108 1.47 0.81 -0.64
C SER A 108 2.54 0.34 -1.62
N GLY A 109 3.24 1.26 -2.28
CA GLY A 109 4.28 0.92 -3.25
C GLY A 109 4.45 1.97 -4.35
N LYS A 110 5.15 3.07 -4.07
CA LYS A 110 5.39 4.19 -5.02
C LYS A 110 4.11 4.76 -5.69
N LEU A 111 2.99 4.75 -4.98
CA LEU A 111 1.70 5.26 -5.44
C LEU A 111 1.59 6.77 -5.16
N PHE A 112 2.31 7.59 -5.90
CA PHE A 112 2.45 9.03 -5.62
C PHE A 112 1.83 9.94 -6.69
N SER A 113 1.14 9.39 -7.68
CA SER A 113 0.45 10.14 -8.73
C SER A 113 -1.00 9.68 -8.90
N PRO A 114 -1.90 10.53 -9.41
CA PRO A 114 -3.33 10.21 -9.53
C PRO A 114 -3.61 8.94 -10.34
N ASP A 115 -2.88 8.73 -11.44
CA ASP A 115 -3.01 7.55 -12.30
C ASP A 115 -2.66 6.26 -11.56
N LYS A 116 -1.55 6.25 -10.82
CA LYS A 116 -1.13 5.08 -10.03
C LYS A 116 -2.12 4.76 -8.91
N ILE A 117 -2.67 5.79 -8.28
CA ILE A 117 -3.70 5.63 -7.25
C ILE A 117 -4.99 5.10 -7.88
N ALA A 118 -5.44 5.66 -8.99
CA ALA A 118 -6.63 5.18 -9.69
C ALA A 118 -6.50 3.70 -10.09
N ILE A 119 -5.34 3.27 -10.59
CA ILE A 119 -5.06 1.87 -10.90
C ILE A 119 -5.11 1.00 -9.63
N ALA A 120 -4.54 1.44 -8.51
CA ALA A 120 -4.57 0.68 -7.26
C ALA A 120 -6.00 0.52 -6.72
N LEU A 121 -6.82 1.57 -6.78
CA LEU A 121 -8.24 1.51 -6.42
C LEU A 121 -9.00 0.57 -7.36
N ALA A 122 -8.78 0.67 -8.66
CA ALA A 122 -9.39 -0.23 -9.65
C ALA A 122 -8.98 -1.70 -9.44
N SER A 123 -7.79 -1.94 -8.94
CA SER A 123 -7.26 -3.28 -8.65
C SER A 123 -7.79 -3.90 -7.36
N GLY A 124 -8.56 -3.15 -6.55
CA GLY A 124 -9.20 -3.64 -5.34
C GLY A 124 -8.81 -2.95 -4.04
N ALA A 125 -7.94 -1.93 -4.05
CA ALA A 125 -7.64 -1.17 -2.84
C ALA A 125 -8.82 -0.29 -2.40
N ASP A 126 -9.07 -0.20 -1.09
CA ASP A 126 -9.97 0.79 -0.51
C ASP A 126 -9.25 2.11 -0.25
N LEU A 127 -7.97 2.05 0.11
CA LEU A 127 -7.14 3.18 0.50
C LEU A 127 -5.72 3.02 -0.04
N VAL A 128 -4.97 4.12 -0.07
CA VAL A 128 -3.60 4.14 -0.58
C VAL A 128 -2.68 4.86 0.39
N ASN A 129 -1.56 4.23 0.73
CA ASN A 129 -0.49 4.82 1.52
C ASN A 129 0.54 5.49 0.61
N ILE A 130 0.90 6.74 0.93
CA ILE A 130 1.85 7.53 0.16
C ILE A 130 2.99 7.97 1.08
N ALA A 131 4.15 7.33 0.97
CA ALA A 131 5.35 7.71 1.71
C ALA A 131 6.26 8.62 0.86
N ARG A 132 6.76 8.11 -0.25
CA ARG A 132 7.79 8.80 -1.06
C ARG A 132 7.30 10.13 -1.66
N GLY A 133 6.06 10.20 -2.11
CA GLY A 133 5.46 11.44 -2.60
C GLY A 133 5.42 12.52 -1.52
N MET A 134 5.05 12.17 -0.29
CA MET A 134 5.07 13.08 0.85
C MET A 134 6.49 13.51 1.21
N MET A 135 7.44 12.58 1.22
CA MET A 135 8.87 12.93 1.47
C MET A 135 9.40 13.90 0.43
N ILE A 136 9.11 13.68 -0.85
CA ILE A 136 9.53 14.57 -1.94
C ILE A 136 8.88 15.96 -1.79
N SER A 137 7.61 16.02 -1.41
CA SER A 137 6.90 17.29 -1.22
C SER A 137 7.52 18.16 -0.12
N VAL A 138 8.09 17.56 0.92
CA VAL A 138 8.83 18.30 1.98
C VAL A 138 10.30 18.53 1.65
N GLY A 139 10.76 18.08 0.48
CA GLY A 139 12.10 18.42 -0.03
C GLY A 139 13.10 17.26 -0.02
N CYS A 140 12.66 16.00 0.05
CA CYS A 140 13.56 14.86 -0.13
C CYS A 140 14.17 14.89 -1.55
N ILE A 141 15.48 14.75 -1.62
CA ILE A 141 16.27 14.76 -2.87
C ILE A 141 16.70 13.36 -3.31
N GLY A 142 16.22 12.31 -2.64
CA GLY A 142 16.60 10.93 -2.96
C GLY A 142 18.06 10.57 -2.62
N ALA A 143 18.64 11.22 -1.61
CA ALA A 143 20.05 10.99 -1.21
C ALA A 143 20.32 9.58 -0.64
N GLN A 144 19.30 8.79 -0.38
CA GLN A 144 19.38 7.41 0.16
C GLN A 144 20.21 7.27 1.46
N LYS A 145 20.20 8.32 2.29
CA LYS A 145 20.89 8.36 3.59
C LYS A 145 19.92 8.22 4.78
N CYS A 146 18.71 7.68 4.53
CA CYS A 146 17.66 7.61 5.56
C CYS A 146 18.06 6.74 6.77
N HIS A 147 18.86 5.71 6.55
CA HIS A 147 19.31 4.76 7.58
C HIS A 147 20.53 5.23 8.38
N THR A 148 21.20 6.31 7.96
CA THR A 148 22.46 6.77 8.55
C THR A 148 22.31 7.95 9.51
N ASN A 149 21.09 8.50 9.64
CA ASN A 149 20.80 9.74 10.37
C ASN A 149 21.52 10.99 9.79
N THR A 150 22.09 10.92 8.58
CA THR A 150 22.82 11.99 7.92
C THR A 150 22.08 12.56 6.71
N CYS A 151 20.76 12.62 6.78
CA CYS A 151 19.95 13.17 5.70
C CYS A 151 20.29 14.65 5.46
N PRO A 152 20.82 15.03 4.27
CA PRO A 152 21.33 16.39 4.06
C PRO A 152 20.24 17.46 4.02
N VAL A 153 18.97 17.06 3.83
CA VAL A 153 17.80 17.95 3.74
C VAL A 153 16.88 17.85 4.97
N GLY A 154 17.29 17.16 6.02
CA GLY A 154 16.58 17.11 7.29
C GLY A 154 15.34 16.25 7.34
N VAL A 155 14.91 15.62 6.23
CA VAL A 155 13.63 14.89 6.14
C VAL A 155 13.65 13.56 6.91
N ALA A 156 14.79 12.86 6.94
CA ALA A 156 14.94 11.56 7.58
C ALA A 156 16.14 11.55 8.53
N THR A 157 16.13 12.43 9.51
CA THR A 157 17.18 12.54 10.54
C THR A 157 16.60 13.10 11.83
N THR A 158 17.19 12.72 12.95
CA THR A 158 16.95 13.30 14.27
C THR A 158 18.03 14.30 14.67
N ASP A 159 19.08 14.48 13.84
CA ASP A 159 20.16 15.44 14.10
C ASP A 159 19.64 16.88 13.92
N PRO A 160 19.66 17.72 14.97
CA PRO A 160 19.18 19.10 14.90
C PRO A 160 19.92 19.97 13.88
N HIS A 161 21.18 19.66 13.59
CA HIS A 161 21.95 20.39 12.59
C HIS A 161 21.37 20.18 11.17
N HIS A 162 21.08 18.94 10.81
CA HIS A 162 20.48 18.60 9.53
C HIS A 162 18.99 19.00 9.47
N GLN A 163 18.25 18.92 10.58
CA GLN A 163 16.83 19.30 10.64
C GLN A 163 16.59 20.79 10.34
N LYS A 164 17.58 21.66 10.48
CA LYS A 164 17.47 23.10 10.13
C LYS A 164 17.04 23.34 8.69
N ALA A 165 17.31 22.40 7.79
CA ALA A 165 16.88 22.47 6.39
C ALA A 165 15.38 22.22 6.20
N LEU A 166 14.69 21.63 7.20
CA LEU A 166 13.26 21.33 7.19
C LEU A 166 12.47 22.49 7.81
N VAL A 167 12.31 23.58 7.06
CA VAL A 167 11.55 24.76 7.50
C VAL A 167 10.05 24.44 7.42
N ILE A 168 9.41 24.19 8.56
CA ILE A 168 8.03 23.75 8.66
C ILE A 168 7.06 24.72 7.99
N ASP A 169 7.23 26.03 8.20
CA ASP A 169 6.36 27.08 7.67
C ASP A 169 6.33 27.16 6.14
N GLU A 170 7.38 26.71 5.47
CA GLU A 170 7.41 26.58 4.02
C GLU A 170 6.91 25.18 3.57
N LYS A 171 7.37 24.12 4.23
CA LYS A 171 7.14 22.75 3.79
C LYS A 171 5.69 22.33 3.94
N LYS A 172 4.97 22.81 4.96
CA LYS A 172 3.54 22.54 5.14
C LYS A 172 2.71 22.90 3.90
N TRP A 173 3.02 24.01 3.24
CA TRP A 173 2.33 24.45 2.03
C TRP A 173 2.63 23.56 0.82
N ARG A 174 3.85 23.05 0.71
CA ARG A 174 4.21 22.10 -0.34
C ARG A 174 3.40 20.81 -0.20
N VAL A 175 3.28 20.28 1.01
CA VAL A 175 2.45 19.09 1.30
C VAL A 175 0.99 19.37 0.96
N LEU A 176 0.46 20.50 1.41
CA LEU A 176 -0.92 20.89 1.13
C LEU A 176 -1.19 20.96 -0.38
N ASN A 177 -0.33 21.64 -1.13
CA ASN A 177 -0.46 21.77 -2.59
C ASN A 177 -0.36 20.42 -3.29
N TYR A 178 0.56 19.55 -2.84
CA TYR A 178 0.68 18.18 -3.36
C TYR A 178 -0.62 17.39 -3.16
N VAL A 179 -1.18 17.40 -1.95
CA VAL A 179 -2.42 16.68 -1.63
C VAL A 179 -3.61 17.21 -2.43
N ILE A 180 -3.74 18.54 -2.54
CA ILE A 180 -4.81 19.17 -3.34
C ILE A 180 -4.68 18.76 -4.81
N THR A 181 -3.49 18.88 -5.39
CA THR A 181 -3.24 18.51 -6.79
C THR A 181 -3.51 17.03 -7.05
N LEU A 182 -3.08 16.16 -6.12
CA LEU A 182 -3.33 14.73 -6.19
C LEU A 182 -4.82 14.41 -6.19
N ARG A 183 -5.59 15.00 -5.28
CA ARG A 183 -7.04 14.81 -5.19
C ARG A 183 -7.76 15.34 -6.43
N ASN A 184 -7.40 16.53 -6.89
CA ASN A 184 -7.98 17.11 -8.11
C ASN A 184 -7.71 16.21 -9.32
N GLY A 185 -6.49 15.66 -9.45
CA GLY A 185 -6.15 14.70 -10.50
C GLY A 185 -7.00 13.43 -10.44
N LEU A 186 -7.25 12.89 -9.23
CA LEU A 186 -8.12 11.73 -9.06
C LEU A 186 -9.58 12.02 -9.45
N HIS A 187 -10.12 13.18 -9.07
CA HIS A 187 -11.46 13.60 -9.48
C HIS A 187 -11.56 13.77 -10.99
N THR A 188 -10.54 14.37 -11.61
CA THR A 188 -10.48 14.53 -13.07
C THR A 188 -10.47 13.18 -13.78
N LEU A 189 -9.68 12.20 -13.31
CA LEU A 189 -9.65 10.85 -13.86
C LEU A 189 -11.00 10.14 -13.69
N ALA A 190 -11.64 10.26 -12.53
CA ALA A 190 -12.96 9.68 -12.29
C ALA A 190 -14.00 10.29 -13.25
N ALA A 191 -14.03 11.62 -13.38
CA ALA A 191 -14.93 12.30 -14.30
C ALA A 191 -14.71 11.89 -15.76
N ALA A 192 -13.45 11.76 -16.18
CA ALA A 192 -13.10 11.28 -17.52
C ALA A 192 -13.54 9.84 -17.78
N ALA A 193 -13.58 9.00 -16.72
CA ALA A 193 -14.12 7.65 -16.78
C ALA A 193 -15.66 7.57 -16.63
N GLY A 194 -16.35 8.71 -16.56
CA GLY A 194 -17.80 8.76 -16.35
C GLY A 194 -18.26 8.43 -14.91
N LEU A 195 -17.35 8.51 -13.94
CA LEU A 195 -17.63 8.20 -12.54
C LEU A 195 -17.87 9.46 -11.72
N ASP A 196 -18.83 9.39 -10.80
CA ASP A 196 -19.13 10.46 -9.84
C ASP A 196 -18.19 10.46 -8.61
N SER A 197 -17.43 9.37 -8.42
CA SER A 197 -16.43 9.22 -7.36
C SER A 197 -15.28 8.33 -7.80
N TYR A 198 -14.06 8.69 -7.40
CA TYR A 198 -12.87 7.86 -7.61
C TYR A 198 -12.92 6.54 -6.80
N THR A 199 -13.78 6.42 -5.80
CA THR A 199 -14.01 5.16 -5.07
C THR A 199 -14.76 4.12 -5.89
N LYS A 200 -15.30 4.49 -7.05
CA LYS A 200 -16.02 3.60 -7.97
C LYS A 200 -15.12 3.01 -9.08
N PHE A 201 -13.83 3.35 -9.09
CA PHE A 201 -12.91 2.67 -9.98
C PHE A 201 -12.95 1.15 -9.75
N ASN A 202 -12.98 0.39 -10.83
CA ASN A 202 -12.94 -1.07 -10.83
C ASN A 202 -12.13 -1.58 -12.03
N ARG A 203 -11.94 -2.89 -12.16
CA ARG A 203 -11.08 -3.50 -13.18
C ARG A 203 -11.46 -3.16 -14.62
N ASN A 204 -12.72 -2.84 -14.92
CA ASN A 204 -13.17 -2.44 -16.24
C ASN A 204 -12.64 -1.06 -16.68
N HIS A 205 -12.18 -0.23 -15.76
CA HIS A 205 -11.66 1.11 -16.06
C HIS A 205 -10.15 1.13 -16.34
N VAL A 206 -9.49 -0.02 -16.26
CA VAL A 206 -8.04 -0.14 -16.49
C VAL A 206 -7.76 -1.07 -17.65
N VAL A 207 -6.89 -0.63 -18.55
CA VAL A 207 -6.45 -1.44 -19.69
C VAL A 207 -4.94 -1.62 -19.64
N TYR A 208 -4.48 -2.79 -20.06
CA TYR A 208 -3.08 -3.11 -20.25
C TYR A 208 -2.77 -3.25 -21.74
N ARG A 209 -1.58 -2.78 -22.11
CA ARG A 209 -1.00 -3.09 -23.42
C ARG A 209 0.10 -4.11 -23.21
N ASP A 210 -0.02 -5.26 -23.88
CA ASP A 210 1.02 -6.28 -23.86
C ASP A 210 2.23 -5.88 -24.75
N GLN A 211 3.26 -6.71 -24.75
CA GLN A 211 4.47 -6.48 -25.54
C GLN A 211 4.24 -6.48 -27.06
N TYR A 212 3.12 -7.00 -27.53
CA TYR A 212 2.73 -7.03 -28.94
C TYR A 212 1.79 -5.89 -29.33
N GLY A 213 1.48 -5.00 -28.38
CA GLY A 213 0.59 -3.86 -28.58
C GLY A 213 -0.90 -4.18 -28.46
N LYS A 214 -1.28 -5.41 -28.10
CA LYS A 214 -2.67 -5.78 -27.84
C LYS A 214 -3.13 -5.12 -26.54
N VAL A 215 -4.32 -4.56 -26.56
CA VAL A 215 -4.97 -3.97 -25.39
C VAL A 215 -5.94 -4.98 -24.79
N ILE A 216 -5.82 -5.19 -23.48
CA ILE A 216 -6.66 -6.12 -22.70
C ILE A 216 -7.15 -5.37 -21.47
N SER A 217 -8.44 -5.48 -21.13
CA SER A 217 -8.95 -4.90 -19.87
C SER A 217 -8.36 -5.62 -18.66
N LEU A 218 -8.27 -4.93 -17.53
CA LEU A 218 -7.82 -5.57 -16.30
C LEU A 218 -8.82 -6.65 -15.85
N ASP A 219 -10.11 -6.46 -16.14
CA ASP A 219 -11.15 -7.42 -15.80
C ASP A 219 -11.06 -8.70 -16.65
N ASP A 220 -10.70 -8.59 -17.94
CA ASP A 220 -10.44 -9.77 -18.78
C ASP A 220 -9.17 -10.52 -18.37
N LEU A 221 -8.15 -9.78 -17.88
CA LEU A 221 -6.88 -10.36 -17.47
C LEU A 221 -6.97 -11.01 -16.08
N PHE A 222 -7.71 -10.38 -15.18
CA PHE A 222 -7.96 -10.82 -13.81
C PHE A 222 -9.46 -10.67 -13.50
N PRO A 223 -10.31 -11.57 -13.97
CA PRO A 223 -11.74 -11.53 -13.66
C PRO A 223 -11.96 -11.68 -12.16
N TYR A 224 -13.00 -11.00 -11.66
CA TYR A 224 -13.37 -11.18 -10.26
C TYR A 224 -13.71 -12.65 -10.00
N PRO A 225 -13.25 -13.22 -8.87
CA PRO A 225 -13.60 -14.59 -8.50
C PRO A 225 -15.12 -14.76 -8.40
N THR A 226 -15.62 -15.82 -9.01
CA THR A 226 -17.00 -16.27 -8.76
C THR A 226 -17.06 -16.92 -7.38
N THR A 227 -17.94 -16.44 -6.52
CA THR A 227 -18.28 -17.04 -5.21
C THR A 227 -19.03 -18.35 -5.37
#